data_4ef98bf19c59399a26972384389f48c1
#
_entry.id   4ef98bf19c59399a26972384389f48c1
#
_cell.length_a   1.000
_cell.length_b   1.000
_cell.length_c   1.000
_cell.angle_alpha   90.00
_cell.angle_beta   90.00
_cell.angle_gamma   90.00
#
_symmetry.space_group_name_H-M   'P 1'
#
loop_
_entity.id
_entity.type
_entity.pdbx_description
1 polymer ?
#
loop_
_entity_poly.entity_id
_entity_poly.type
_entity_poly.pdbx_seq_one_letter_code
_entity_poly.pdbx_strand_id
1 'polypeptide(L)'
;MDVGCGGGFPSVPLAIMFPEVEFVSADSIGKKITVVKGVCEGAGITNIDARHTRVEQIPEKFDYIISRAVTEMPQFVKWIWTKLERGQKGTLPNGILYLKGGDLTEELGATRMKWVEYSIADFFEEEFFETKKVVYTSK
;
A
#
# COMPACT_ATOMS: atom_id res chain seq x y z
N MET A 1 -1.16 3.30 5.84
CA MET A 1 -2.41 2.54 5.57
C MET A 1 -2.22 1.62 4.38
N ASP A 2 -2.72 0.40 4.44
CA ASP A 2 -2.81 -0.55 3.31
C ASP A 2 -4.25 -0.57 2.77
N VAL A 3 -4.41 -0.20 1.51
CA VAL A 3 -5.72 -0.08 0.86
C VAL A 3 -5.99 -1.30 -0.01
N GLY A 4 -7.11 -1.99 0.26
CA GLY A 4 -7.44 -3.24 -0.39
C GLY A 4 -6.46 -4.34 -0.01
N CYS A 5 -6.21 -4.49 1.28
CA CYS A 5 -5.16 -5.35 1.83
C CYS A 5 -5.36 -6.85 1.52
N GLY A 6 -6.55 -7.26 1.08
CA GLY A 6 -6.83 -8.67 0.85
C GLY A 6 -6.57 -9.50 2.09
N GLY A 7 -5.79 -10.57 1.95
CA GLY A 7 -5.34 -11.40 3.08
C GLY A 7 -4.21 -10.81 3.93
N GLY A 8 -3.90 -9.52 3.77
CA GLY A 8 -2.89 -8.82 4.57
C GLY A 8 -1.57 -8.55 3.85
N PHE A 9 -1.60 -8.45 2.52
CA PHE A 9 -0.41 -8.15 1.71
C PHE A 9 -0.55 -6.81 0.99
N PRO A 10 0.41 -5.87 1.18
CA PRO A 10 1.72 -6.06 1.81
C PRO A 10 1.79 -5.78 3.33
N SER A 11 0.70 -5.40 4.00
CA SER A 11 0.77 -4.92 5.39
C SER A 11 1.28 -5.94 6.41
N VAL A 12 0.86 -7.21 6.35
CA VAL A 12 1.27 -8.21 7.34
C VAL A 12 2.79 -8.44 7.33
N PRO A 13 3.45 -8.76 6.20
CA PRO A 13 4.91 -8.90 6.19
C PRO A 13 5.62 -7.60 6.57
N LEU A 14 5.10 -6.44 6.19
CA LEU A 14 5.71 -5.16 6.57
C LEU A 14 5.58 -4.89 8.08
N ALA A 15 4.47 -5.24 8.70
CA ALA A 15 4.29 -5.09 10.14
C ALA A 15 5.24 -5.97 10.95
N ILE A 16 5.59 -7.14 10.43
CA ILE A 16 6.60 -8.03 11.04
C ILE A 16 7.99 -7.39 10.93
N MET A 17 8.34 -6.83 9.77
CA MET A 17 9.65 -6.22 9.52
C MET A 17 9.83 -4.86 10.20
N PHE A 18 8.73 -4.12 10.40
CA PHE A 18 8.73 -2.79 11.00
C PHE A 18 7.79 -2.74 12.22
N PRO A 19 8.17 -3.37 13.34
CA PRO A 19 7.30 -3.49 14.51
C PRO A 19 6.98 -2.14 15.19
N GLU A 20 7.77 -1.11 14.92
CA GLU A 20 7.56 0.26 15.41
C GLU A 20 6.57 1.08 14.56
N VAL A 21 6.13 0.54 13.42
CA VAL A 21 5.19 1.21 12.52
C VAL A 21 3.77 0.72 12.78
N GLU A 22 2.84 1.64 12.92
CA GLU A 22 1.40 1.36 13.05
C GLU A 22 0.76 1.25 11.65
N PHE A 23 0.08 0.14 11.40
CA PHE A 23 -0.63 -0.12 10.15
C PHE A 23 -2.14 -0.10 10.34
N VAL A 24 -2.83 0.59 9.46
CA VAL A 24 -4.27 0.42 9.24
C VAL A 24 -4.45 -0.33 7.93
N SER A 25 -5.08 -1.50 7.96
CA SER A 25 -5.33 -2.34 6.79
C SER A 25 -6.82 -2.38 6.50
N ALA A 26 -7.23 -1.91 5.34
CA ALA A 26 -8.63 -1.80 4.96
C ALA A 26 -8.97 -2.65 3.74
N ASP A 27 -10.10 -3.32 3.80
CA ASP A 27 -10.70 -4.03 2.66
C ASP A 27 -12.23 -3.98 2.76
N SER A 28 -12.89 -3.87 1.62
CA SER A 28 -14.35 -3.87 1.54
C SER A 28 -14.96 -5.26 1.68
N ILE A 29 -14.15 -6.31 1.66
CA ILE A 29 -14.59 -7.71 1.77
C ILE A 29 -14.30 -8.22 3.18
N GLY A 30 -15.36 -8.40 3.97
CA GLY A 30 -15.25 -8.78 5.39
C GLY A 30 -14.52 -10.11 5.65
N LYS A 31 -14.67 -11.10 4.77
CA LYS A 31 -13.98 -12.39 4.88
C LYS A 31 -12.45 -12.22 4.83
N LYS A 32 -11.95 -11.30 4.00
CA LYS A 32 -10.52 -10.99 3.91
C LYS A 32 -9.99 -10.37 5.20
N ILE A 33 -10.74 -9.45 5.78
CA ILE A 33 -10.39 -8.85 7.08
C ILE A 33 -10.41 -9.89 8.21
N THR A 34 -11.34 -10.82 8.20
CA THR A 34 -11.34 -11.94 9.15
C THR A 34 -10.05 -12.76 9.07
N VAL A 35 -9.56 -13.01 7.87
CA VAL A 35 -8.26 -13.69 7.64
C VAL A 35 -7.10 -12.88 8.21
N VAL A 36 -7.04 -11.58 7.93
CA VAL A 36 -5.98 -10.69 8.46
C VAL A 36 -5.96 -10.71 9.98
N LYS A 37 -7.13 -10.57 10.62
CA LYS A 37 -7.25 -10.62 12.09
C LYS A 37 -6.79 -11.96 12.67
N GLY A 38 -7.18 -13.06 12.03
CA GLY A 38 -6.77 -14.41 12.45
C GLY A 38 -5.25 -14.64 12.32
N VAL A 39 -4.65 -14.18 11.23
CA VAL A 39 -3.20 -14.27 11.04
C VAL A 39 -2.46 -13.41 12.06
N CYS A 40 -2.90 -12.19 12.30
CA CYS A 40 -2.29 -11.31 13.30
C CYS A 40 -2.36 -11.90 14.71
N GLU A 41 -3.51 -12.43 15.10
CA GLU A 41 -3.69 -13.09 16.39
C GLU A 41 -2.78 -14.32 16.53
N GLY A 42 -2.77 -15.21 15.53
CA GLY A 42 -1.98 -16.43 15.55
C GLY A 42 -0.47 -16.18 15.52
N ALA A 43 -0.02 -15.12 14.86
CA ALA A 43 1.41 -14.77 14.73
C ALA A 43 1.88 -13.75 15.78
N GLY A 44 1.00 -13.26 16.66
CA GLY A 44 1.35 -12.26 17.67
C GLY A 44 1.67 -10.88 17.09
N ILE A 45 1.06 -10.51 15.96
CA ILE A 45 1.24 -9.20 15.33
C ILE A 45 0.26 -8.22 15.94
N THR A 46 0.76 -7.17 16.59
CA THR A 46 -0.03 -6.22 17.38
C THR A 46 -0.11 -4.81 16.79
N ASN A 47 0.62 -4.55 15.71
CA ASN A 47 0.73 -3.22 15.08
C ASN A 47 -0.09 -3.08 13.79
N ILE A 48 -1.12 -3.92 13.59
CA ILE A 48 -2.10 -3.80 12.50
C ILE A 48 -3.51 -3.63 13.09
N ASP A 49 -4.18 -2.58 12.67
CA ASP A 49 -5.61 -2.37 12.84
C ASP A 49 -6.31 -2.73 11.52
N ALA A 50 -6.91 -3.91 11.46
CA ALA A 50 -7.59 -4.42 10.28
C ALA A 50 -9.07 -4.02 10.31
N ARG A 51 -9.54 -3.33 9.26
CA ARG A 51 -10.88 -2.74 9.20
C ARG A 51 -11.65 -3.21 7.97
N HIS A 52 -12.83 -3.77 8.19
CA HIS A 52 -13.82 -4.03 7.15
C HIS A 52 -14.50 -2.71 6.78
N THR A 53 -13.94 -1.99 5.83
CA THR A 53 -14.44 -0.67 5.40
C THR A 53 -13.92 -0.30 4.02
N ARG A 54 -14.59 0.63 3.38
CA ARG A 54 -14.06 1.31 2.18
C ARG A 54 -13.12 2.44 2.58
N VAL A 55 -12.07 2.66 1.79
CA VAL A 55 -11.07 3.68 2.09
C VAL A 55 -11.66 5.08 2.21
N GLU A 56 -12.69 5.39 1.44
CA GLU A 56 -13.35 6.69 1.45
C GLU A 56 -13.97 7.03 2.82
N GLN A 57 -14.35 6.00 3.59
CA GLN A 57 -14.98 6.14 4.90
C GLN A 57 -13.99 6.30 6.07
N ILE A 58 -12.69 6.10 5.81
CA ILE A 58 -11.66 6.27 6.83
C ILE A 58 -11.36 7.77 7.00
N PRO A 59 -11.58 8.34 8.19
CA PRO A 59 -11.41 9.78 8.39
C PRO A 59 -9.97 10.20 8.61
N GLU A 60 -9.12 9.29 9.08
CA GLU A 60 -7.74 9.59 9.46
C GLU A 60 -6.85 9.88 8.25
N LYS A 61 -5.73 10.53 8.51
CA LYS A 61 -4.64 10.72 7.56
C LYS A 61 -3.44 9.87 7.94
N PHE A 62 -2.60 9.60 6.92
CA PHE A 62 -1.49 8.66 7.04
C PHE A 62 -0.22 9.25 6.43
N ASP A 63 0.92 8.89 7.00
CA ASP A 63 2.22 9.26 6.45
C ASP A 63 2.48 8.57 5.12
N TYR A 64 2.16 7.28 5.04
CA TYR A 64 2.30 6.48 3.82
C TYR A 64 1.03 5.68 3.53
N ILE A 65 0.70 5.58 2.25
CA ILE A 65 -0.37 4.71 1.78
C ILE A 65 0.24 3.69 0.83
N ILE A 66 0.03 2.43 1.12
CA ILE A 66 0.53 1.29 0.37
C ILE A 66 -0.65 0.54 -0.25
N SER A 67 -0.40 -0.13 -1.37
CA SER A 67 -1.43 -0.97 -1.99
C SER A 67 -0.84 -1.94 -3.00
N ARG A 68 -1.66 -2.92 -3.41
CA ARG A 68 -1.36 -3.90 -4.44
C ARG A 68 -2.64 -4.33 -5.14
N ALA A 69 -2.65 -4.27 -6.47
CA ALA A 69 -3.68 -4.86 -7.33
C ALA A 69 -5.14 -4.43 -7.02
N VAL A 70 -5.37 -3.17 -6.66
CA VAL A 70 -6.71 -2.67 -6.33
C VAL A 70 -7.38 -2.03 -7.55
N THR A 71 -6.73 -1.03 -8.17
CA THR A 71 -7.28 -0.27 -9.30
C THR A 71 -6.17 0.47 -10.04
N GLU A 72 -6.52 1.15 -11.13
CA GLU A 72 -5.62 2.04 -11.85
C GLU A 72 -5.25 3.28 -11.03
N MET A 73 -4.05 3.83 -11.27
CA MET A 73 -3.49 4.92 -10.46
C MET A 73 -4.32 6.20 -10.43
N PRO A 74 -4.94 6.68 -11.53
CA PRO A 74 -5.75 7.89 -11.45
C PRO A 74 -6.92 7.75 -10.48
N GLN A 75 -7.59 6.60 -10.49
CA GLN A 75 -8.70 6.33 -9.57
C GLN A 75 -8.21 6.14 -8.14
N PHE A 76 -7.08 5.42 -7.96
CA PHE A 76 -6.47 5.23 -6.66
C PHE A 76 -6.08 6.56 -6.00
N VAL A 77 -5.37 7.41 -6.71
CA VAL A 77 -4.97 8.75 -6.24
C VAL A 77 -6.20 9.56 -5.83
N LYS A 78 -7.27 9.52 -6.62
CA LYS A 78 -8.53 10.22 -6.30
C LYS A 78 -9.11 9.79 -4.94
N TRP A 79 -9.03 8.50 -4.60
CA TRP A 79 -9.56 7.99 -3.33
C TRP A 79 -8.73 8.39 -2.12
N ILE A 80 -7.39 8.46 -2.29
CA ILE A 80 -6.49 8.48 -1.13
C ILE A 80 -5.70 9.79 -0.95
N TRP A 81 -5.65 10.64 -1.97
CA TRP A 81 -4.77 11.81 -1.94
C TRP A 81 -4.99 12.74 -0.74
N THR A 82 -6.25 12.95 -0.35
CA THR A 82 -6.61 13.78 0.80
C THR A 82 -6.29 13.12 2.14
N LYS A 83 -6.05 11.81 2.13
CA LYS A 83 -5.73 11.00 3.32
C LYS A 83 -4.23 10.90 3.60
N LEU A 84 -3.40 11.52 2.77
CA LEU A 84 -1.97 11.62 3.00
C LEU A 84 -1.63 12.89 3.77
N GLU A 85 -0.82 12.73 4.82
CA GLU A 85 -0.16 13.86 5.48
C GLU A 85 1.04 14.33 4.69
N ARG A 86 1.28 15.64 4.69
CA ARG A 86 2.53 16.20 4.16
C ARG A 86 3.65 16.02 5.18
N GLY A 87 4.86 15.91 4.71
CA GLY A 87 6.05 15.82 5.55
C GLY A 87 6.93 14.63 5.21
N GLN A 88 7.76 14.26 6.16
CA GLN A 88 8.68 13.13 6.03
C GLN A 88 8.85 12.45 7.39
N LYS A 89 8.35 11.24 7.53
CA LYS A 89 8.50 10.43 8.75
C LYS A 89 9.60 9.36 8.62
N GLY A 90 9.89 8.95 7.41
CA GLY A 90 10.91 7.96 7.10
C GLY A 90 12.01 8.50 6.21
N THR A 91 12.70 7.61 5.52
CA THR A 91 13.78 7.95 4.56
C THR A 91 13.25 8.73 3.35
N LEU A 92 12.02 8.41 2.91
CA LEU A 92 11.33 9.10 1.83
C LEU A 92 10.31 10.11 2.40
N PRO A 93 10.01 11.21 1.68
CA PRO A 93 8.85 12.03 1.98
C PRO A 93 7.57 11.20 2.03
N ASN A 94 6.60 11.64 2.83
CA ASN A 94 5.30 10.98 2.95
C ASN A 94 4.63 10.85 1.58
N GLY A 95 4.00 9.71 1.30
CA GLY A 95 3.44 9.49 -0.02
C GLY A 95 2.83 8.12 -0.25
N ILE A 96 2.74 7.78 -1.52
CA ILE A 96 2.17 6.52 -2.01
C ILE A 96 3.31 5.57 -2.38
N LEU A 97 3.19 4.31 -1.98
CA LEU A 97 4.01 3.17 -2.42
C LEU A 97 3.07 2.09 -2.95
N TYR A 98 3.10 1.83 -4.24
CA TYR A 98 2.18 0.88 -4.87
C TYR A 98 2.93 -0.20 -5.66
N LEU A 99 2.60 -1.45 -5.40
CA LEU A 99 3.14 -2.61 -6.12
C LEU A 99 2.38 -2.79 -7.44
N LYS A 100 3.09 -2.60 -8.54
CA LYS A 100 2.57 -2.67 -9.91
C LYS A 100 3.42 -3.57 -10.80
N GLY A 101 3.01 -3.76 -12.04
CA GLY A 101 3.78 -4.49 -13.05
C GLY A 101 3.47 -4.05 -14.46
N GLY A 102 4.38 -4.36 -15.38
CA GLY A 102 4.25 -4.02 -16.79
C GLY A 102 4.62 -2.58 -17.14
N ASP A 103 4.18 -2.14 -18.31
CA ASP A 103 4.36 -0.74 -18.75
C ASP A 103 3.31 0.16 -18.08
N LEU A 104 3.77 1.10 -17.30
CA LEU A 104 2.95 2.02 -16.52
C LEU A 104 2.92 3.45 -17.08
N THR A 105 3.55 3.68 -18.23
CA THR A 105 3.74 5.02 -18.81
C THR A 105 2.42 5.77 -18.96
N GLU A 106 1.41 5.14 -19.56
CA GLU A 106 0.10 5.75 -19.77
C GLU A 106 -0.64 5.96 -18.44
N GLU A 107 -0.68 4.93 -17.61
CA GLU A 107 -1.41 4.95 -16.33
C GLU A 107 -0.85 6.01 -15.37
N LEU A 108 0.45 6.07 -15.20
CA LEU A 108 1.10 7.05 -14.33
C LEU A 108 1.04 8.46 -14.94
N GLY A 109 1.22 8.58 -16.26
CA GLY A 109 1.09 9.85 -16.98
C GLY A 109 -0.29 10.50 -16.83
N ALA A 110 -1.34 9.69 -16.81
CA ALA A 110 -2.72 10.15 -16.62
C ALA A 110 -2.96 10.84 -15.26
N THR A 111 -2.15 10.56 -14.25
CA THR A 111 -2.22 11.23 -12.93
C THR A 111 -1.67 12.65 -12.94
N ARG A 112 -0.86 13.01 -13.94
CA ARG A 112 -0.11 14.28 -14.04
C ARG A 112 0.81 14.55 -12.84
N MET A 113 1.23 13.49 -12.16
CA MET A 113 2.13 13.53 -11.01
C MET A 113 3.52 13.02 -11.40
N LYS A 114 4.52 13.35 -10.58
CA LYS A 114 5.87 12.78 -10.74
C LYS A 114 5.94 11.46 -10.00
N TRP A 115 6.32 10.41 -10.70
CA TRP A 115 6.49 9.08 -10.14
C TRP A 115 7.93 8.62 -10.24
N VAL A 116 8.37 7.89 -9.24
CA VAL A 116 9.62 7.13 -9.26
C VAL A 116 9.24 5.65 -9.35
N GLU A 117 9.88 4.93 -10.26
CA GLU A 117 9.68 3.50 -10.44
C GLU A 117 10.92 2.75 -9.95
N TYR A 118 10.74 1.85 -9.00
CA TYR A 118 11.79 0.96 -8.52
C TYR A 118 11.53 -0.44 -9.09
N SER A 119 12.44 -0.93 -9.94
CA SER A 119 12.35 -2.29 -10.47
C SER A 119 12.61 -3.32 -9.37
N ILE A 120 11.71 -4.27 -9.19
CA ILE A 120 11.92 -5.35 -8.22
C ILE A 120 13.00 -6.31 -8.69
N ALA A 121 13.22 -6.44 -10.02
CA ALA A 121 14.30 -7.23 -10.59
C ALA A 121 15.71 -6.74 -10.20
N ASP A 122 15.86 -5.51 -9.70
CA ASP A 122 17.13 -5.03 -9.17
C ASP A 122 17.51 -5.69 -7.82
N PHE A 123 16.55 -6.36 -7.19
CA PHE A 123 16.69 -6.97 -5.86
C PHE A 123 16.47 -8.49 -5.85
N PHE A 124 15.74 -9.02 -6.85
CA PHE A 124 15.34 -10.43 -6.94
C PHE A 124 15.55 -10.96 -8.36
N GLU A 125 16.11 -12.15 -8.49
CA GLU A 125 16.50 -12.75 -9.77
C GLU A 125 15.39 -13.58 -10.43
N GLU A 126 14.30 -13.88 -9.70
CA GLU A 126 13.22 -14.71 -10.23
C GLU A 126 12.51 -14.03 -11.39
N GLU A 127 12.26 -14.77 -12.47
CA GLU A 127 11.60 -14.31 -13.70
C GLU A 127 10.27 -13.57 -13.42
N PHE A 128 9.55 -14.00 -12.40
CA PHE A 128 8.30 -13.33 -11.96
C PHE A 128 8.48 -11.83 -11.69
N PHE A 129 9.65 -11.41 -11.21
CA PHE A 129 9.91 -10.02 -10.82
C PHE A 129 10.41 -9.14 -11.96
N GLU A 130 10.72 -9.69 -13.14
CA GLU A 130 11.26 -8.91 -14.28
C GLU A 130 10.38 -7.72 -14.67
N THR A 131 9.05 -7.88 -14.57
CA THR A 131 8.09 -6.82 -14.90
C THR A 131 7.49 -6.12 -13.69
N LYS A 132 7.91 -6.48 -12.47
CA LYS A 132 7.32 -5.94 -11.23
C LYS A 132 8.07 -4.71 -10.74
N LYS A 133 7.29 -3.77 -10.21
CA LYS A 133 7.81 -2.47 -9.76
C LYS A 133 7.12 -2.03 -8.48
N VAL A 134 7.83 -1.26 -7.69
CA VAL A 134 7.23 -0.36 -6.70
C VAL A 134 7.19 1.03 -7.31
N VAL A 135 6.03 1.65 -7.40
CA VAL A 135 5.89 3.03 -7.83
C VAL A 135 5.67 3.94 -6.64
N TYR A 136 6.36 5.06 -6.62
CA TYR A 136 6.33 6.00 -5.52
C TYR A 136 6.07 7.42 -6.00
N THR A 137 5.24 8.15 -5.26
CA THR A 137 5.10 9.60 -5.38
C THR A 137 4.93 10.22 -4.00
N SER A 138 5.51 11.41 -3.79
CA SER A 138 5.36 12.16 -2.53
C SER A 138 4.11 13.06 -2.56
N LYS A 139 3.60 13.34 -1.36
CA LYS A 139 2.50 14.29 -1.15
C LYS A 139 2.95 15.74 -1.28
#